data_a0cdb081fe953d2e86da34e0d410e185
#
_entry.id   a0cdb081fe953d2e86da34e0d410e185
#
_cell.length_a   1.000
_cell.length_b   1.000
_cell.length_c   1.000
_cell.angle_alpha   90.00
_cell.angle_beta   90.00
_cell.angle_gamma   90.00
#
_symmetry.space_group_name_H-M   'P 1'
#
loop_
_entity.id
_entity.type
_entity.pdbx_description
1 polymer ?
#
loop_
_entity_poly.entity_id
_entity_poly.type
_entity_poly.pdbx_seq_one_letter_code
_entity_poly.pdbx_strand_id
1 'polypeptide(L)'
;MLRLREYAQRPVAEQARLSAQLDTVLAMLLPDIPEQSRIVLAGSGRAAVAVLGNAQAALAFAERAMTANRAGLGLCIGIDHGPVEIVQGDSGDALAGDGVVTASVIANFATDTELLVSGNFRTALAQMSPGSEVALVPADNFSDAGLRTYQAFRLNRRAMRQRRRRFAVIALTSALLLLSTAVALRMAVPDRPRPLAPYIGNEVSGVIDYMTRLAHGRP
;
A
#
# COMPACT_ATOMS: atom_id res chain seq x y z
N MET A 1 8.16 6.08 12.46
CA MET A 1 8.89 5.69 13.69
C MET A 1 8.13 4.57 14.38
N LEU A 2 8.82 3.48 14.67
CA LEU A 2 8.33 2.36 15.43
C LEU A 2 9.11 2.32 16.76
N ARG A 3 8.43 2.07 17.87
CA ARG A 3 9.05 2.03 19.20
C ARG A 3 8.38 0.97 20.07
N LEU A 4 9.16 0.22 20.79
CA LEU A 4 8.67 -0.71 21.80
C LEU A 4 8.35 0.04 23.11
N ARG A 5 7.15 -0.19 23.62
CA ARG A 5 6.66 0.43 24.85
C ARG A 5 7.49 -0.02 26.05
N GLU A 6 7.91 0.95 26.87
CA GLU A 6 8.63 0.70 28.13
C GLU A 6 9.89 -0.20 27.98
N TYR A 7 10.49 -0.21 26.77
CA TYR A 7 11.62 -1.08 26.45
C TYR A 7 12.78 -0.95 27.45
N ALA A 8 13.18 0.27 27.79
CA ALA A 8 14.31 0.51 28.70
C ALA A 8 14.04 0.07 30.15
N GLN A 9 12.78 -0.15 30.51
CA GLN A 9 12.38 -0.60 31.87
C GLN A 9 12.31 -2.13 31.96
N ARG A 10 12.46 -2.85 30.84
CA ARG A 10 12.39 -4.31 30.80
C ARG A 10 13.73 -4.93 31.18
N PRO A 11 13.72 -6.16 31.74
CA PRO A 11 14.94 -6.94 31.94
C PRO A 11 15.72 -7.14 30.65
N VAL A 12 17.04 -7.19 30.67
CA VAL A 12 17.93 -7.30 29.50
C VAL A 12 17.56 -8.48 28.59
N ALA A 13 17.24 -9.63 29.19
CA ALA A 13 16.80 -10.80 28.37
C ALA A 13 15.50 -10.55 27.63
N GLU A 14 14.57 -9.81 28.22
CA GLU A 14 13.32 -9.43 27.55
C GLU A 14 13.55 -8.37 26.49
N GLN A 15 14.43 -7.40 26.73
CA GLN A 15 14.85 -6.40 25.73
C GLN A 15 15.42 -7.10 24.49
N ALA A 16 16.33 -8.06 24.66
CA ALA A 16 16.91 -8.80 23.54
C ALA A 16 15.82 -9.57 22.75
N ARG A 17 14.90 -10.23 23.43
CA ARG A 17 13.79 -10.95 22.80
C ARG A 17 12.88 -10.00 22.01
N LEU A 18 12.50 -8.87 22.60
CA LEU A 18 11.62 -7.89 21.96
C LEU A 18 12.29 -7.21 20.75
N SER A 19 13.59 -6.91 20.83
CA SER A 19 14.36 -6.42 19.68
C SER A 19 14.37 -7.43 18.54
N ALA A 20 14.66 -8.70 18.81
CA ALA A 20 14.64 -9.74 17.79
C ALA A 20 13.25 -9.93 17.15
N GLN A 21 12.19 -9.76 17.94
CA GLN A 21 10.82 -9.77 17.41
C GLN A 21 10.54 -8.56 16.51
N LEU A 22 10.99 -7.36 16.89
CA LEU A 22 10.87 -6.16 16.07
C LEU A 22 11.63 -6.33 14.75
N ASP A 23 12.86 -6.85 14.79
CA ASP A 23 13.66 -7.13 13.60
C ASP A 23 12.97 -8.15 12.68
N THR A 24 12.34 -9.18 13.25
CA THR A 24 11.55 -10.15 12.49
C THR A 24 10.36 -9.50 11.80
N VAL A 25 9.63 -8.63 12.50
CA VAL A 25 8.52 -7.86 11.91
C VAL A 25 9.01 -6.96 10.78
N LEU A 26 10.13 -6.27 10.97
CA LEU A 26 10.72 -5.44 9.92
C LEU A 26 11.13 -6.28 8.70
N ALA A 27 11.83 -7.40 8.92
CA ALA A 27 12.24 -8.30 7.85
C ALA A 27 11.07 -8.84 7.02
N MET A 28 9.91 -9.08 7.66
CA MET A 28 8.71 -9.53 6.95
C MET A 28 7.99 -8.42 6.18
N LEU A 29 8.09 -7.16 6.61
CA LEU A 29 7.32 -6.06 6.03
C LEU A 29 8.10 -5.22 5.03
N LEU A 30 9.41 -5.10 5.19
CA LEU A 30 10.26 -4.28 4.33
C LEU A 30 10.28 -4.74 2.86
N PRO A 31 10.21 -6.03 2.51
CA PRO A 31 10.20 -6.45 1.10
C PRO A 31 9.05 -5.86 0.25
N ASP A 32 7.97 -5.39 0.90
CA ASP A 32 6.86 -4.74 0.18
C ASP A 32 7.19 -3.32 -0.30
N ILE A 33 8.28 -2.73 0.19
CA ILE A 33 8.75 -1.41 -0.21
C ILE A 33 10.08 -1.58 -0.95
N PRO A 34 10.18 -1.11 -2.20
CA PRO A 34 11.43 -1.20 -2.96
C PRO A 34 12.61 -0.58 -2.19
N GLU A 35 13.80 -1.18 -2.28
CA GLU A 35 14.97 -0.74 -1.51
C GLU A 35 15.36 0.72 -1.80
N GLN A 36 15.29 1.14 -3.07
CA GLN A 36 15.55 2.51 -3.48
C GLN A 36 14.53 3.54 -2.96
N SER A 37 13.40 3.07 -2.44
CA SER A 37 12.31 3.91 -1.93
C SER A 37 12.18 3.86 -0.41
N ARG A 38 13.18 3.27 0.29
CA ARG A 38 13.17 3.17 1.75
C ARG A 38 14.54 3.42 2.35
N ILE A 39 14.53 4.01 3.54
CA ILE A 39 15.71 4.08 4.41
C ILE A 39 15.29 3.49 5.75
N VAL A 40 16.08 2.57 6.27
CA VAL A 40 15.77 1.85 7.51
C VAL A 40 16.94 1.97 8.47
N LEU A 41 16.68 2.53 9.64
CA LEU A 41 17.63 2.54 10.74
C LEU A 41 16.99 1.86 11.94
N ALA A 42 17.53 0.71 12.29
CA ALA A 42 17.12 -0.04 13.47
C ALA A 42 18.05 0.29 14.65
N GLY A 43 17.47 0.34 15.84
CA GLY A 43 18.19 0.55 17.08
C GLY A 43 17.52 -0.21 18.21
N SER A 44 18.09 -0.15 19.40
CA SER A 44 17.59 -0.88 20.57
C SER A 44 16.14 -0.50 20.90
N GLY A 45 15.21 -1.41 20.64
CA GLY A 45 13.79 -1.23 20.91
C GLY A 45 13.05 -0.20 20.06
N ARG A 46 13.65 0.25 18.97
CA ARG A 46 13.05 1.22 18.04
C ARG A 46 13.57 1.03 16.62
N ALA A 47 12.79 1.49 15.65
CA ALA A 47 13.22 1.55 14.26
C ALA A 47 12.64 2.79 13.58
N ALA A 48 13.45 3.48 12.79
CA ALA A 48 13.02 4.51 11.87
C ALA A 48 12.95 3.90 10.47
N VAL A 49 11.80 4.03 9.82
CA VAL A 49 11.60 3.62 8.43
C VAL A 49 11.11 4.84 7.68
N ALA A 50 11.93 5.39 6.81
CA ALA A 50 11.53 6.44 5.88
C ALA A 50 11.10 5.78 4.57
N VAL A 51 9.91 6.16 4.08
CA VAL A 51 9.36 5.72 2.78
C VAL A 51 9.33 6.93 1.88
N LEU A 52 10.10 6.88 0.79
CA LEU A 52 10.30 8.02 -0.09
C LEU A 52 9.16 8.13 -1.12
N GLY A 53 8.57 9.32 -1.23
CA GLY A 53 7.63 9.67 -2.29
C GLY A 53 6.28 8.96 -2.26
N ASN A 54 5.97 8.14 -1.24
CA ASN A 54 4.72 7.38 -1.20
C ASN A 54 4.12 7.29 0.21
N ALA A 55 3.27 8.27 0.55
CA ALA A 55 2.59 8.30 1.84
C ALA A 55 1.63 7.10 2.05
N GLN A 56 1.03 6.58 0.97
CA GLN A 56 0.13 5.43 1.07
C GLN A 56 0.89 4.15 1.40
N ALA A 57 2.08 3.93 0.83
CA ALA A 57 2.94 2.81 1.18
C ALA A 57 3.41 2.89 2.64
N ALA A 58 3.76 4.09 3.12
CA ALA A 58 4.11 4.31 4.53
C ALA A 58 2.94 3.97 5.47
N LEU A 59 1.72 4.38 5.14
CA LEU A 59 0.53 4.05 5.92
C LEU A 59 0.25 2.53 5.90
N ALA A 60 0.31 1.90 4.74
CA ALA A 60 0.10 0.46 4.60
C ALA A 60 1.12 -0.36 5.38
N PHE A 61 2.40 0.03 5.34
CA PHE A 61 3.46 -0.57 6.16
C PHE A 61 3.14 -0.49 7.65
N ALA A 62 2.78 0.69 8.15
CA ALA A 62 2.44 0.91 9.56
C ALA A 62 1.19 0.12 9.98
N GLU A 63 0.16 0.03 9.13
CA GLU A 63 -1.02 -0.80 9.39
C GLU A 63 -0.67 -2.28 9.55
N ARG A 64 0.22 -2.79 8.71
CA ARG A 64 0.68 -4.18 8.78
C ARG A 64 1.53 -4.40 10.03
N ALA A 65 2.42 -3.47 10.38
CA ALA A 65 3.18 -3.50 11.62
C ALA A 65 2.27 -3.53 12.86
N MET A 66 1.20 -2.70 12.87
CA MET A 66 0.18 -2.75 13.93
C MET A 66 -0.61 -4.07 13.95
N THR A 67 -0.71 -4.77 12.82
CA THR A 67 -1.35 -6.10 12.80
C THR A 67 -0.44 -7.15 13.44
N ALA A 68 0.86 -7.08 13.18
CA ALA A 68 1.86 -7.93 13.83
C ALA A 68 1.96 -7.67 15.35
N ASN A 69 1.68 -6.43 15.80
CA ASN A 69 1.68 -6.05 17.21
C ASN A 69 0.65 -6.81 18.07
N ARG A 70 -0.40 -7.39 17.48
CA ARG A 70 -1.40 -8.19 18.19
C ARG A 70 -0.82 -9.41 18.94
N ALA A 71 0.41 -9.79 18.65
CA ALA A 71 1.16 -10.81 19.35
C ALA A 71 1.75 -10.33 20.70
N GLY A 72 1.41 -9.13 21.17
CA GLY A 72 1.88 -8.61 22.47
C GLY A 72 3.27 -7.97 22.42
N LEU A 73 3.71 -7.51 21.25
CA LEU A 73 5.02 -6.84 21.08
C LEU A 73 5.10 -5.47 21.79
N GLY A 74 3.95 -4.83 22.05
CA GLY A 74 3.90 -3.49 22.66
C GLY A 74 4.43 -2.39 21.72
N LEU A 75 4.17 -2.50 20.41
CA LEU A 75 4.69 -1.60 19.39
C LEU A 75 3.84 -0.33 19.28
N CYS A 76 4.45 0.83 19.53
CA CYS A 76 3.89 2.16 19.33
C CYS A 76 4.40 2.73 18.01
N ILE A 77 3.50 3.26 17.18
CA ILE A 77 3.85 3.76 15.84
C ILE A 77 3.38 5.18 15.66
N GLY A 78 4.33 6.06 15.26
CA GLY A 78 4.07 7.43 14.85
C GLY A 78 4.55 7.66 13.42
N ILE A 79 3.74 8.34 12.62
CA ILE A 79 4.09 8.70 11.25
C ILE A 79 4.04 10.21 11.09
N ASP A 80 5.04 10.75 10.41
CA ASP A 80 5.05 12.13 9.92
C ASP A 80 5.47 12.17 8.45
N HIS A 81 5.18 13.29 7.81
CA HIS A 81 5.68 13.62 6.48
C HIS A 81 6.50 14.90 6.58
N GLY A 82 7.77 14.79 6.30
CA GLY A 82 8.70 15.91 6.37
C GLY A 82 10.06 15.56 5.78
N PRO A 83 10.98 16.52 5.73
CA PRO A 83 12.32 16.29 5.25
C PRO A 83 13.05 15.29 6.15
N VAL A 84 13.83 14.41 5.51
CA VAL A 84 14.65 13.39 6.16
C VAL A 84 16.02 13.40 5.51
N GLU A 85 17.04 13.38 6.33
CA GLU A 85 18.44 13.36 5.93
C GLU A 85 19.18 12.21 6.64
N ILE A 86 20.11 11.58 5.93
CA ILE A 86 21.04 10.63 6.54
C ILE A 86 22.25 11.41 7.02
N VAL A 87 22.50 11.37 8.30
CA VAL A 87 23.68 11.98 8.91
C VAL A 87 24.63 10.88 9.36
N GLN A 88 25.85 10.94 8.86
CA GLN A 88 26.93 10.05 9.33
C GLN A 88 27.52 10.60 10.62
N GLY A 89 27.45 9.81 11.68
CA GLY A 89 28.00 10.15 12.98
C GLY A 89 29.01 9.10 13.46
N ASP A 90 29.74 9.43 14.51
CA ASP A 90 30.75 8.54 15.12
C ASP A 90 30.16 7.20 15.60
N SER A 91 28.85 7.16 15.85
CA SER A 91 28.09 5.97 16.29
C SER A 91 27.39 5.22 15.16
N GLY A 92 27.62 5.59 13.90
CA GLY A 92 26.97 5.07 12.70
C GLY A 92 25.96 6.05 12.09
N ASP A 93 25.27 5.60 11.04
CA ASP A 93 24.29 6.40 10.32
C ASP A 93 23.06 6.71 11.20
N ALA A 94 22.60 7.95 11.14
CA ALA A 94 21.38 8.40 11.80
C ALA A 94 20.42 9.06 10.81
N LEU A 95 19.12 8.95 11.04
CA LEU A 95 18.12 9.74 10.34
C LEU A 95 17.87 11.02 11.14
N ALA A 96 18.05 12.15 10.50
CA ALA A 96 17.78 13.47 11.03
C ALA A 96 16.69 14.18 10.22
N GLY A 97 16.20 15.29 10.76
CA GLY A 97 15.17 16.13 10.13
C GLY A 97 13.87 16.18 10.92
N ASP A 98 13.08 17.22 10.63
CA ASP A 98 11.83 17.49 11.35
C ASP A 98 10.82 16.35 11.24
N GLY A 99 10.80 15.64 10.10
CA GLY A 99 9.95 14.47 9.90
C GLY A 99 10.27 13.34 10.89
N VAL A 100 11.54 13.11 11.19
CA VAL A 100 11.97 12.08 12.13
C VAL A 100 11.65 12.47 13.56
N VAL A 101 11.92 13.73 13.93
CA VAL A 101 11.63 14.29 15.25
C VAL A 101 10.13 14.20 15.54
N THR A 102 9.30 14.71 14.63
CA THR A 102 7.85 14.72 14.78
C THR A 102 7.29 13.30 14.86
N ALA A 103 7.73 12.39 13.98
CA ALA A 103 7.30 11.00 14.01
C ALA A 103 7.70 10.30 15.34
N SER A 104 8.86 10.65 15.90
CA SER A 104 9.32 10.12 17.20
C SER A 104 8.45 10.63 18.35
N VAL A 105 8.13 11.92 18.35
CA VAL A 105 7.24 12.53 19.37
C VAL A 105 5.85 11.89 19.31
N ILE A 106 5.28 11.76 18.11
CA ILE A 106 3.96 11.14 17.91
C ILE A 106 3.98 9.66 18.35
N ALA A 107 5.07 8.93 18.06
CA ALA A 107 5.22 7.55 18.51
C ALA A 107 5.29 7.43 20.05
N ASN A 108 5.77 8.47 20.76
CA ASN A 108 5.77 8.51 22.23
C ASN A 108 4.35 8.64 22.81
N PHE A 109 3.45 9.29 22.10
CA PHE A 109 2.04 9.43 22.50
C PHE A 109 1.17 8.26 22.00
N ALA A 110 1.64 7.51 21.03
CA ALA A 110 0.93 6.35 20.51
C ALA A 110 0.86 5.22 21.57
N THR A 111 -0.26 4.53 21.58
CA THR A 111 -0.43 3.29 22.34
C THR A 111 -0.12 2.08 21.47
N ASP A 112 0.01 0.91 22.08
CA ASP A 112 0.19 -0.36 21.37
C ASP A 112 -1.04 -0.83 20.58
N THR A 113 -2.15 -0.12 20.69
CA THR A 113 -3.41 -0.41 19.99
C THR A 113 -3.74 0.61 18.91
N GLU A 114 -3.06 1.77 18.89
CA GLU A 114 -3.37 2.89 18.02
C GLU A 114 -2.16 3.33 17.19
N LEU A 115 -2.40 3.51 15.90
CA LEU A 115 -1.48 4.15 14.98
C LEU A 115 -1.80 5.65 14.96
N LEU A 116 -0.81 6.49 15.30
CA LEU A 116 -0.92 7.94 15.25
C LEU A 116 -0.13 8.50 14.07
N VAL A 117 -0.70 9.52 13.43
CA VAL A 117 -0.07 10.25 12.33
C VAL A 117 -0.17 11.76 12.58
N SER A 118 0.76 12.52 12.02
CA SER A 118 0.75 13.99 12.10
C SER A 118 -0.26 14.63 11.13
N GLY A 119 -0.53 15.92 11.35
CA GLY A 119 -1.26 16.76 10.41
C GLY A 119 -0.56 16.86 9.04
N ASN A 120 0.78 16.98 9.03
CA ASN A 120 1.58 17.01 7.79
C ASN A 120 1.41 15.74 6.99
N PHE A 121 1.47 14.58 7.65
CA PHE A 121 1.24 13.30 6.98
C PHE A 121 -0.18 13.18 6.41
N ARG A 122 -1.19 13.61 7.17
CA ARG A 122 -2.57 13.61 6.68
C ARG A 122 -2.74 14.47 5.44
N THR A 123 -2.12 15.65 5.41
CA THR A 123 -2.14 16.56 4.26
C THR A 123 -1.43 15.95 3.04
N ALA A 124 -0.24 15.39 3.23
CA ALA A 124 0.49 14.70 2.18
C ALA A 124 -0.28 13.50 1.61
N LEU A 125 -0.92 12.72 2.50
CA LEU A 125 -1.76 11.59 2.08
C LEU A 125 -2.96 12.06 1.24
N ALA A 126 -3.60 13.18 1.61
CA ALA A 126 -4.71 13.75 0.86
C ALA A 126 -4.28 14.22 -0.54
N GLN A 127 -3.06 14.78 -0.66
CA GLN A 127 -2.50 15.21 -1.94
C GLN A 127 -2.11 14.03 -2.84
N MET A 128 -1.46 13.01 -2.29
CA MET A 128 -0.98 11.86 -3.06
C MET A 128 -2.08 10.82 -3.36
N SER A 129 -3.07 10.71 -2.49
CA SER A 129 -4.14 9.72 -2.57
C SER A 129 -5.46 10.30 -2.05
N PRO A 130 -6.13 11.16 -2.84
CA PRO A 130 -7.34 11.86 -2.42
C PRO A 130 -8.41 10.93 -1.86
N GLY A 131 -8.95 11.30 -0.70
CA GLY A 131 -9.97 10.55 0.04
C GLY A 131 -9.39 9.44 0.92
N SER A 132 -8.09 9.13 0.91
CA SER A 132 -7.49 8.18 1.86
C SER A 132 -7.37 8.79 3.27
N GLU A 133 -7.25 10.11 3.35
CA GLU A 133 -7.21 10.91 4.59
C GLU A 133 -8.50 10.82 5.41
N VAL A 134 -9.62 10.44 4.81
CA VAL A 134 -10.93 10.28 5.50
C VAL A 134 -10.87 9.17 6.56
N ALA A 135 -9.97 8.21 6.40
CA ALA A 135 -9.74 7.17 7.39
C ALA A 135 -8.99 7.69 8.65
N LEU A 136 -8.38 8.87 8.55
CA LEU A 136 -7.65 9.51 9.63
C LEU A 136 -8.57 10.48 10.36
N VAL A 137 -8.99 10.10 11.57
CA VAL A 137 -9.85 10.92 12.43
C VAL A 137 -9.01 11.68 13.44
N PRO A 138 -9.38 12.90 13.82
CA PRO A 138 -8.66 13.64 14.84
C PRO A 138 -8.48 12.80 16.11
N ALA A 139 -7.28 12.80 16.64
CA ALA A 139 -6.94 12.37 17.99
C ALA A 139 -6.78 13.62 18.88
N ASP A 140 -6.37 13.40 20.12
CA ASP A 140 -6.08 14.51 21.00
C ASP A 140 -4.86 15.32 20.52
N ASN A 141 -4.79 16.58 20.88
CA ASN A 141 -3.58 17.37 20.72
C ASN A 141 -2.58 17.01 21.81
N PHE A 142 -1.36 16.74 21.42
CA PHE A 142 -0.29 16.36 22.33
C PHE A 142 0.73 17.49 22.42
N SER A 143 1.24 17.74 23.63
CA SER A 143 2.31 18.70 23.84
C SER A 143 3.55 17.98 24.36
N ASP A 144 4.70 18.27 23.77
CA ASP A 144 5.99 17.77 24.25
C ASP A 144 6.50 18.57 25.46
N ALA A 145 7.62 18.15 26.03
CA ALA A 145 8.25 18.85 27.14
C ALA A 145 8.72 20.28 26.78
N GLY A 146 8.86 20.59 25.50
CA GLY A 146 9.18 21.91 24.95
C GLY A 146 7.94 22.77 24.69
N LEU A 147 6.75 22.37 25.16
CA LEU A 147 5.47 23.04 24.94
C LEU A 147 5.05 23.18 23.47
N ARG A 148 5.66 22.40 22.58
CA ARG A 148 5.20 22.31 21.19
C ARG A 148 3.97 21.43 21.13
N THR A 149 2.91 21.93 20.52
CA THR A 149 1.65 21.19 20.34
C THR A 149 1.64 20.49 18.99
N TYR A 150 1.37 19.21 19.01
CA TYR A 150 1.26 18.35 17.82
C TYR A 150 -0.20 17.94 17.63
N GLN A 151 -0.74 18.27 16.47
CA GLN A 151 -2.03 17.75 16.07
C GLN A 151 -1.84 16.34 15.52
N ALA A 152 -2.40 15.36 16.20
CA ALA A 152 -2.34 13.97 15.77
C ALA A 152 -3.70 13.45 15.29
N PHE A 153 -3.64 12.46 14.42
CA PHE A 153 -4.80 11.75 13.89
C PHE A 153 -4.60 10.25 14.12
N ARG A 154 -5.67 9.55 14.43
CA ARG A 154 -5.67 8.10 14.56
C ARG A 154 -6.36 7.44 13.38
N LEU A 155 -5.88 6.26 13.01
CA LEU A 155 -6.47 5.49 11.93
C LEU A 155 -7.76 4.80 12.39
N ASN A 156 -8.89 5.18 11.80
CA ASN A 156 -10.17 4.50 11.99
C ASN A 156 -10.32 3.31 11.04
N ARG A 157 -9.86 2.14 11.50
CA ARG A 157 -9.92 0.89 10.72
C ARG A 157 -11.36 0.49 10.32
N ARG A 158 -12.37 0.89 11.11
CA ARG A 158 -13.78 0.60 10.77
C ARG A 158 -14.23 1.40 9.56
N ALA A 159 -13.90 2.68 9.50
CA ALA A 159 -14.20 3.55 8.36
C ALA A 159 -13.50 3.03 7.08
N MET A 160 -12.26 2.59 7.19
CA MET A 160 -11.49 2.05 6.08
C MET A 160 -12.08 0.73 5.55
N ARG A 161 -12.47 -0.19 6.44
CA ARG A 161 -13.15 -1.45 6.04
C ARG A 161 -14.50 -1.17 5.38
N GLN A 162 -15.27 -0.22 5.90
CA GLN A 162 -16.56 0.17 5.34
C GLN A 162 -16.42 0.79 3.95
N ARG A 163 -15.39 1.62 3.76
CA ARG A 163 -15.06 2.21 2.45
C ARG A 163 -14.67 1.13 1.44
N ARG A 164 -13.76 0.21 1.79
CA ARG A 164 -13.38 -0.92 0.93
C ARG A 164 -14.58 -1.77 0.54
N ARG A 165 -15.51 -2.04 1.48
CA ARG A 165 -16.77 -2.74 1.18
C ARG A 165 -17.65 -1.96 0.23
N ARG A 166 -17.80 -0.64 0.40
CA ARG A 166 -18.58 0.21 -0.53
C ARG A 166 -18.00 0.19 -1.93
N PHE A 167 -16.70 0.34 -2.08
CA PHE A 167 -16.04 0.25 -3.39
C PHE A 167 -16.20 -1.15 -4.01
N ALA A 168 -16.06 -2.21 -3.25
CA ALA A 168 -16.27 -3.57 -3.74
C ALA A 168 -17.72 -3.78 -4.22
N VAL A 169 -18.70 -3.26 -3.48
CA VAL A 169 -20.12 -3.32 -3.89
C VAL A 169 -20.34 -2.51 -5.17
N ILE A 170 -19.83 -1.28 -5.27
CA ILE A 170 -19.95 -0.46 -6.47
C ILE A 170 -19.28 -1.14 -7.68
N ALA A 171 -18.09 -1.69 -7.50
CA ALA A 171 -17.40 -2.43 -8.56
C ALA A 171 -18.17 -3.67 -9.02
N LEU A 172 -18.76 -4.41 -8.07
CA LEU A 172 -19.57 -5.59 -8.38
C LEU A 172 -20.85 -5.22 -9.12
N THR A 173 -21.56 -4.17 -8.67
CA THR A 173 -22.79 -3.70 -9.33
C THR A 173 -22.51 -3.16 -10.73
N SER A 174 -21.44 -2.40 -10.94
CA SER A 174 -21.05 -1.91 -12.26
C SER A 174 -20.63 -3.06 -13.19
N ALA A 175 -19.91 -4.06 -12.70
CA ALA A 175 -19.57 -5.25 -13.49
C ALA A 175 -20.82 -6.06 -13.90
N LEU A 176 -21.78 -6.21 -12.98
CA LEU A 176 -23.04 -6.89 -13.26
C LEU A 176 -23.89 -6.13 -14.31
N LEU A 177 -23.91 -4.80 -14.22
CA LEU A 177 -24.59 -3.95 -15.18
C LEU A 177 -23.96 -4.06 -16.57
N LEU A 178 -22.64 -4.04 -16.66
CA LEU A 178 -21.92 -4.22 -17.94
C LEU A 178 -22.16 -5.61 -18.52
N LEU A 179 -22.19 -6.63 -17.69
CA LEU A 179 -22.49 -7.99 -18.14
C LEU A 179 -23.92 -8.11 -18.67
N SER A 180 -24.91 -7.52 -17.98
CA SER A 180 -26.31 -7.54 -18.39
C SER A 180 -26.51 -6.78 -19.70
N THR A 181 -25.85 -5.64 -19.89
CA THR A 181 -25.90 -4.89 -21.16
C THR A 181 -25.24 -5.65 -22.31
N ALA A 182 -24.13 -6.34 -22.07
CA ALA A 182 -23.46 -7.17 -23.06
C ALA A 182 -24.33 -8.36 -23.49
N VAL A 183 -25.01 -9.01 -22.56
CA VAL A 183 -25.96 -10.12 -22.82
C VAL A 183 -27.17 -9.59 -23.59
N ALA A 184 -27.76 -8.47 -23.18
CA ALA A 184 -28.88 -7.85 -23.89
C ALA A 184 -28.52 -7.45 -25.33
N LEU A 185 -27.33 -6.89 -25.53
CA LEU A 185 -26.83 -6.53 -26.86
C LEU A 185 -26.64 -7.78 -27.75
N ARG A 186 -26.14 -8.87 -27.17
CA ARG A 186 -25.96 -10.14 -27.89
C ARG A 186 -27.30 -10.80 -28.26
N MET A 187 -28.33 -10.65 -27.43
CA MET A 187 -29.67 -11.13 -27.75
C MET A 187 -30.41 -10.24 -28.74
N ALA A 188 -30.14 -8.93 -28.75
CA ALA A 188 -30.74 -7.96 -29.66
C ALA A 188 -30.13 -7.97 -31.07
N VAL A 189 -28.90 -8.48 -31.24
CA VAL A 189 -28.31 -8.67 -32.57
C VAL A 189 -28.74 -10.03 -33.09
N PRO A 190 -29.70 -10.12 -34.05
CA PRO A 190 -30.04 -11.41 -34.62
C PRO A 190 -28.80 -11.99 -35.31
N ASP A 191 -28.50 -13.25 -34.98
CA ASP A 191 -27.51 -14.05 -35.69
C ASP A 191 -27.91 -14.07 -37.19
N ARG A 192 -27.37 -13.11 -37.93
CA ARG A 192 -27.34 -13.23 -39.38
C ARG A 192 -26.28 -14.28 -39.65
N PRO A 193 -26.67 -15.48 -40.14
CA PRO A 193 -25.68 -16.45 -40.58
C PRO A 193 -24.83 -15.76 -41.64
N ARG A 194 -23.57 -15.47 -41.33
CA ARG A 194 -22.61 -15.05 -42.32
C ARG A 194 -22.52 -16.17 -43.35
N PRO A 195 -22.92 -15.96 -44.59
CA PRO A 195 -22.72 -16.94 -45.61
C PRO A 195 -21.22 -17.03 -45.85
N LEU A 196 -20.56 -18.01 -45.23
CA LEU A 196 -19.15 -18.35 -45.51
C LEU A 196 -18.97 -19.00 -46.89
N ALA A 197 -20.10 -19.22 -47.59
CA ALA A 197 -20.11 -19.96 -48.83
C ALA A 197 -19.53 -19.27 -50.11
N PRO A 198 -19.50 -17.94 -50.30
CA PRO A 198 -19.00 -17.43 -51.59
C PRO A 198 -17.47 -17.24 -51.63
N TYR A 199 -16.74 -17.26 -50.51
CA TYR A 199 -15.30 -16.97 -50.55
C TYR A 199 -14.41 -18.18 -50.77
N ILE A 200 -14.85 -19.36 -50.38
CA ILE A 200 -14.06 -20.59 -50.52
C ILE A 200 -14.25 -21.24 -51.94
N GLY A 201 -15.40 -20.97 -52.55
CA GLY A 201 -15.74 -21.57 -53.88
C GLY A 201 -14.87 -21.03 -55.03
N ASN A 202 -14.49 -19.74 -55.00
CA ASN A 202 -13.75 -19.14 -56.10
C ASN A 202 -12.24 -19.42 -56.08
N GLU A 203 -11.64 -19.58 -54.92
CA GLU A 203 -10.20 -19.91 -54.86
C GLU A 203 -9.94 -21.39 -55.14
N VAL A 204 -10.84 -22.26 -54.71
CA VAL A 204 -10.69 -23.70 -54.96
C VAL A 204 -10.90 -24.04 -56.42
N SER A 205 -11.85 -23.40 -57.13
CA SER A 205 -12.03 -23.61 -58.57
C SER A 205 -10.84 -23.08 -59.39
N GLY A 206 -10.23 -21.96 -58.99
CA GLY A 206 -9.01 -21.45 -59.65
C GLY A 206 -7.80 -22.40 -59.51
N VAL A 207 -7.63 -23.01 -58.36
CA VAL A 207 -6.54 -23.96 -58.08
C VAL A 207 -6.79 -25.27 -58.84
N ILE A 208 -8.02 -25.77 -58.91
CA ILE A 208 -8.37 -26.97 -59.66
C ILE A 208 -8.12 -26.76 -61.17
N ASP A 209 -8.52 -25.61 -61.70
CA ASP A 209 -8.34 -25.28 -63.10
C ASP A 209 -6.84 -25.14 -63.47
N TYR A 210 -6.03 -24.56 -62.57
CA TYR A 210 -4.59 -24.46 -62.69
C TYR A 210 -3.92 -25.86 -62.69
N MET A 211 -4.31 -26.69 -61.77
CA MET A 211 -3.78 -28.08 -61.67
C MET A 211 -4.19 -28.96 -62.87
N THR A 212 -5.41 -28.74 -63.40
CA THR A 212 -5.89 -29.48 -64.55
C THR A 212 -5.12 -29.07 -65.83
N ARG A 213 -4.78 -27.78 -66.00
CA ARG A 213 -3.93 -27.29 -67.11
C ARG A 213 -2.51 -27.86 -67.02
N LEU A 214 -1.93 -27.93 -65.84
CA LEU A 214 -0.60 -28.57 -65.63
C LEU A 214 -0.58 -30.05 -65.94
N ALA A 215 -1.67 -30.77 -65.62
CA ALA A 215 -1.79 -32.20 -65.89
C ALA A 215 -1.96 -32.57 -67.37
N HIS A 216 -2.47 -31.66 -68.20
CA HIS A 216 -2.72 -31.89 -69.63
C HIS A 216 -1.66 -31.31 -70.59
N GLY A 217 -0.52 -30.78 -70.02
CA GLY A 217 0.70 -30.51 -70.77
C GLY A 217 0.54 -29.55 -71.99
N ARG A 218 -0.38 -28.55 -71.86
CA ARG A 218 -0.53 -27.50 -72.90
C ARG A 218 0.02 -26.18 -72.38
N PRO A 219 0.96 -25.54 -73.10
CA PRO A 219 1.52 -24.26 -72.75
C PRO A 219 0.48 -23.15 -72.74
#